data_a0f15cf726a073cba5b883acc7116d88
#
_entry.id   a0f15cf726a073cba5b883acc7116d88
#
_cell.length_a   1.000
_cell.length_b   1.000
_cell.length_c   1.000
_cell.angle_alpha   90.00
_cell.angle_beta   90.00
_cell.angle_gamma   90.00
#
_symmetry.space_group_name_H-M   'P 1'
#
loop_
_entity.id
_entity.type
_entity.pdbx_description
1 polymer ?
#
loop_
_entity_poly.entity_id
_entity_poly.type
_entity_poly.pdbx_seq_one_letter_code
_entity_poly.pdbx_strand_id
1 'polypeptide(L)'
;MRVLDGDQFLVRIFLGESDKWHHTPLARAILERLRADGFAGATVAHGVAGFGASSVIHTASLIELSTDLPVVIEVVDDQAHIDRLLRVLDEMITGGALVTMERVRVLKYAAGQKRPTSSPGAE
;
A
#
# COMPACT_ATOMS: atom_id res chain seq x y z
N MET A 1 8.86 -1.83 -19.27
CA MET A 1 8.69 -1.30 -17.92
C MET A 1 8.45 0.19 -17.96
N ARG A 2 7.47 0.64 -17.23
CA ARG A 2 7.23 2.08 -17.15
C ARG A 2 8.31 2.77 -16.33
N VAL A 3 8.59 4.00 -16.69
CA VAL A 3 9.49 4.84 -15.92
C VAL A 3 8.67 5.87 -15.17
N LEU A 4 8.90 5.99 -13.88
CA LEU A 4 8.34 7.06 -13.09
C LEU A 4 9.39 8.15 -12.96
N ASP A 5 9.02 9.34 -13.37
CA ASP A 5 9.95 10.45 -13.33
C ASP A 5 9.18 11.76 -13.10
N GLY A 6 9.82 12.69 -12.39
CA GLY A 6 9.24 13.98 -12.14
C GLY A 6 8.06 13.94 -11.20
N ASP A 7 7.10 14.80 -11.47
CA ASP A 7 5.95 14.98 -10.58
C ASP A 7 4.98 13.83 -10.70
N GLN A 8 4.79 13.15 -9.58
CA GLN A 8 3.90 12.02 -9.46
C GLN A 8 3.04 12.20 -8.21
N PHE A 9 2.29 11.17 -7.84
CA PHE A 9 1.40 11.23 -6.70
C PHE A 9 1.73 10.11 -5.72
N LEU A 10 1.70 10.45 -4.45
CA LEU A 10 1.79 9.48 -3.36
C LEU A 10 0.42 9.34 -2.73
N VAL A 11 -0.08 8.12 -2.69
CA VAL A 11 -1.32 7.81 -1.98
C VAL A 11 -0.96 6.97 -0.78
N ARG A 12 -1.51 7.36 0.38
CA ARG A 12 -1.42 6.55 1.59
C ARG A 12 -2.82 6.07 1.95
N ILE A 13 -2.89 4.79 2.25
CA ILE A 13 -4.15 4.13 2.61
C ILE A 13 -3.99 3.59 4.01
N PHE A 14 -4.77 4.11 4.95
CA PHE A 14 -4.71 3.73 6.36
C PHE A 14 -5.85 2.77 6.65
N LEU A 15 -5.51 1.58 7.05
CA LEU A 15 -6.45 0.49 7.32
C LEU A 15 -6.15 -0.11 8.70
N GLY A 16 -6.99 -1.04 9.12
CA GLY A 16 -6.70 -1.89 10.27
C GLY A 16 -6.23 -3.27 9.81
N GLU A 17 -5.45 -3.90 10.63
CA GLU A 17 -4.94 -5.23 10.33
C GLU A 17 -6.07 -6.26 10.20
N SER A 18 -7.16 -6.06 10.92
CA SER A 18 -8.28 -6.99 10.89
C SER A 18 -9.23 -6.78 9.72
N ASP A 19 -9.05 -5.73 8.93
CA ASP A 19 -9.91 -5.50 7.77
C ASP A 19 -9.73 -6.60 6.74
N LYS A 20 -10.84 -7.03 6.16
CA LYS A 20 -10.86 -8.18 5.25
C LYS A 20 -11.48 -7.83 3.91
N TRP A 21 -11.06 -8.56 2.91
CA TRP A 21 -11.68 -8.64 1.61
C TRP A 21 -11.88 -10.12 1.30
N HIS A 22 -13.14 -10.59 1.32
CA HIS A 22 -13.44 -11.98 1.01
C HIS A 22 -12.54 -12.97 1.76
N HIS A 23 -12.43 -12.80 3.06
CA HIS A 23 -11.62 -13.65 3.96
C HIS A 23 -10.10 -13.45 3.85
N THR A 24 -9.66 -12.61 2.96
CA THR A 24 -8.24 -12.25 2.83
C THR A 24 -8.00 -10.94 3.57
N PRO A 25 -6.87 -10.75 4.22
CA PRO A 25 -6.54 -9.43 4.76
C PRO A 25 -6.66 -8.36 3.67
N LEU A 26 -7.37 -7.29 3.97
CA LEU A 26 -7.65 -6.27 2.97
C LEU A 26 -6.38 -5.66 2.40
N ALA A 27 -5.39 -5.37 3.24
CA ALA A 27 -4.14 -4.80 2.77
C ALA A 27 -3.45 -5.72 1.75
N ARG A 28 -3.48 -7.02 2.02
CA ARG A 28 -2.89 -7.99 1.10
C ARG A 28 -3.66 -8.05 -0.21
N ALA A 29 -4.98 -8.04 -0.13
CA ALA A 29 -5.81 -8.08 -1.34
C ALA A 29 -5.58 -6.84 -2.21
N ILE A 30 -5.46 -5.68 -1.58
CA ILE A 30 -5.16 -4.45 -2.32
C ILE A 30 -3.78 -4.56 -2.98
N LEU A 31 -2.79 -5.01 -2.24
CA LEU A 31 -1.43 -5.14 -2.75
C LEU A 31 -1.39 -6.06 -3.97
N GLU A 32 -2.06 -7.20 -3.89
CA GLU A 32 -2.11 -8.14 -5.00
C GLU A 32 -2.81 -7.52 -6.22
N ARG A 33 -3.88 -6.78 -5.99
CA ARG A 33 -4.59 -6.11 -7.06
C ARG A 33 -3.73 -5.06 -7.76
N LEU A 34 -2.99 -4.28 -6.99
CA LEU A 34 -2.11 -3.25 -7.57
C LEU A 34 -1.00 -3.89 -8.38
N ARG A 35 -0.47 -4.98 -7.91
CA ARG A 35 0.55 -5.69 -8.66
C ARG A 35 0.00 -6.21 -9.99
N ALA A 36 -1.17 -6.81 -9.95
CA ALA A 36 -1.82 -7.33 -11.16
C ALA A 36 -2.14 -6.22 -12.15
N ASP A 37 -2.48 -5.04 -11.66
CA ASP A 37 -2.86 -3.90 -12.50
C ASP A 37 -1.68 -3.09 -13.01
N GLY A 38 -0.45 -3.54 -12.75
CA GLY A 38 0.73 -2.92 -13.33
C GLY A 38 1.20 -1.65 -12.65
N PHE A 39 0.91 -1.48 -11.37
CA PHE A 39 1.44 -0.34 -10.62
C PHE A 39 2.95 -0.47 -10.45
N ALA A 40 3.61 0.67 -10.34
CA ALA A 40 5.07 0.71 -10.26
C ALA A 40 5.59 0.10 -8.97
N GLY A 41 4.82 0.18 -7.90
CA GLY A 41 5.19 -0.41 -6.63
C GLY A 41 4.22 -0.02 -5.55
N ALA A 42 4.30 -0.73 -4.45
CA ALA A 42 3.52 -0.41 -3.25
C ALA A 42 4.23 -0.99 -2.05
N THR A 43 4.11 -0.32 -0.93
CA THR A 43 4.71 -0.76 0.32
C THR A 43 3.65 -0.84 1.39
N VAL A 44 3.66 -1.92 2.16
CA VAL A 44 2.77 -2.08 3.30
C VAL A 44 3.61 -2.00 4.56
N ALA A 45 3.21 -1.14 5.48
CA ALA A 45 3.87 -1.00 6.76
C ALA A 45 2.84 -1.21 7.87
N HIS A 46 3.27 -1.83 8.95
CA HIS A 46 2.45 -2.00 10.14
C HIS A 46 2.84 -0.99 11.17
N GLY A 47 1.87 -0.26 11.70
CA GLY A 47 2.09 0.60 12.83
C GLY A 47 2.17 -0.23 14.11
N VAL A 48 2.88 0.28 15.08
CA VAL A 48 2.99 -0.38 16.39
C VAL A 48 1.86 0.02 17.33
N ALA A 49 1.16 1.12 17.02
CA ALA A 49 0.05 1.63 17.81
C ALA A 49 -0.71 2.64 16.99
N GLY A 50 -1.98 2.81 17.27
CA GLY A 50 -2.78 3.83 16.63
C GLY A 50 -4.25 3.50 16.65
N PHE A 51 -5.06 4.43 16.14
CA PHE A 51 -6.48 4.20 15.97
C PHE A 51 -6.96 4.97 14.74
N GLY A 52 -8.08 4.55 14.20
CA GLY A 52 -8.65 5.18 13.04
C GLY A 52 -10.16 5.00 13.02
N ALA A 53 -10.74 5.24 11.85
CA ALA A 53 -12.20 5.29 11.71
C ALA A 53 -12.90 3.98 12.10
N SER A 54 -12.24 2.85 11.89
CA SER A 54 -12.84 1.55 12.18
C SER A 54 -12.18 0.81 13.32
N SER A 55 -11.14 1.36 13.93
CA SER A 55 -10.49 0.69 15.05
C SER A 55 -10.81 1.38 16.35
N VAL A 56 -11.09 0.57 17.36
CA VAL A 56 -11.40 1.05 18.67
C VAL A 56 -10.18 0.90 19.55
N ILE A 57 -9.76 1.99 20.16
CA ILE A 57 -8.71 1.91 21.15
C ILE A 57 -9.31 1.35 22.41
N HIS A 58 -8.80 0.23 22.82
CA HIS A 58 -9.03 -0.24 24.16
C HIS A 58 -7.86 0.25 24.99
N THR A 59 -8.13 1.35 25.68
CA THR A 59 -7.10 2.01 26.48
C THR A 59 -6.53 1.14 27.57
N ALA A 60 -7.20 0.05 27.87
CA ALA A 60 -6.77 -0.77 28.98
C ALA A 60 -5.36 -1.27 28.79
N SER A 61 -4.89 -1.33 27.61
CA SER A 61 -3.50 -1.65 27.48
C SER A 61 -3.08 -1.55 26.07
N LEU A 62 -2.18 -0.66 25.89
CA LEU A 62 -1.35 -0.68 24.71
C LEU A 62 -0.66 -2.03 24.54
N ILE A 63 -0.77 -2.87 25.52
CA ILE A 63 -0.16 -4.18 25.48
C ILE A 63 -0.97 -5.15 24.65
N GLU A 64 -2.27 -4.88 24.50
CA GLU A 64 -3.11 -5.72 23.66
C GLU A 64 -3.17 -5.19 22.24
N LEU A 65 -2.10 -4.63 21.80
CA LEU A 65 -2.00 -4.03 20.49
C LEU A 65 -2.10 -5.02 19.36
N SER A 66 -2.10 -6.27 19.67
CA SER A 66 -2.07 -7.31 18.65
C SER A 66 -3.40 -7.50 17.93
N THR A 67 -4.48 -6.87 18.37
CA THR A 67 -5.79 -7.21 17.83
C THR A 67 -6.17 -6.46 16.58
N ASP A 68 -5.70 -5.23 16.42
CA ASP A 68 -6.01 -4.46 15.22
C ASP A 68 -5.02 -3.33 15.04
N LEU A 69 -3.82 -3.70 14.68
CA LEU A 69 -2.77 -2.71 14.45
C LEU A 69 -3.03 -1.93 13.17
N PRO A 70 -2.64 -0.68 13.14
CA PRO A 70 -2.80 0.10 11.92
C PRO A 70 -1.87 -0.42 10.82
N VAL A 71 -2.38 -0.36 9.61
CA VAL A 71 -1.64 -0.75 8.41
C VAL A 71 -1.68 0.42 7.45
N VAL A 72 -0.54 0.75 6.88
CA VAL A 72 -0.45 1.82 5.89
C VAL A 72 0.09 1.25 4.59
N ILE A 73 -0.61 1.49 3.51
CA ILE A 73 -0.14 1.15 2.17
C ILE A 73 0.28 2.45 1.50
N GLU A 74 1.51 2.48 0.98
CA GLU A 74 2.01 3.63 0.23
C GLU A 74 2.22 3.26 -1.21
N VAL A 75 1.70 4.09 -2.10
CA VAL A 75 1.77 3.87 -3.54
C VAL A 75 2.20 5.17 -4.20
N VAL A 76 3.25 5.13 -5.00
CA VAL A 76 3.65 6.26 -5.84
C VAL A 76 3.45 5.86 -7.28
N ASP A 77 2.67 6.62 -8.02
CA ASP A 77 2.43 6.33 -9.42
C ASP A 77 1.92 7.58 -10.14
N ASP A 78 1.66 7.45 -11.43
CA ASP A 78 1.17 8.55 -12.24
C ASP A 78 -0.34 8.76 -12.05
N GLN A 79 -0.84 9.85 -12.60
CA GLN A 79 -2.24 10.25 -12.45
C GLN A 79 -3.20 9.14 -12.91
N ALA A 80 -2.91 8.53 -14.04
CA ALA A 80 -3.83 7.52 -14.59
C ALA A 80 -3.92 6.30 -13.69
N HIS A 81 -2.80 5.88 -13.13
CA HIS A 81 -2.80 4.75 -12.20
C HIS A 81 -3.48 5.12 -10.89
N ILE A 82 -3.25 6.33 -10.38
CA ILE A 82 -3.90 6.76 -9.15
C ILE A 82 -5.41 6.86 -9.35
N ASP A 83 -5.88 7.32 -10.50
CA ASP A 83 -7.32 7.34 -10.77
C ASP A 83 -7.92 5.93 -10.73
N ARG A 84 -7.20 4.96 -11.28
CA ARG A 84 -7.64 3.57 -11.19
C ARG A 84 -7.59 3.03 -9.77
N LEU A 85 -6.56 3.42 -9.03
CA LEU A 85 -6.45 3.03 -7.63
C LEU A 85 -7.68 3.48 -6.84
N LEU A 86 -8.11 4.71 -7.02
CA LEU A 86 -9.27 5.22 -6.29
C LEU A 86 -10.51 4.40 -6.59
N ARG A 87 -10.70 3.96 -7.83
CA ARG A 87 -11.82 3.09 -8.17
C ARG A 87 -11.71 1.72 -7.52
N VAL A 88 -10.49 1.17 -7.48
CA VAL A 88 -10.26 -0.11 -6.82
C VAL A 88 -10.56 0.01 -5.32
N LEU A 89 -10.13 1.09 -4.70
CA LEU A 89 -10.38 1.29 -3.28
C LEU A 89 -11.87 1.45 -2.97
N ASP A 90 -12.61 2.15 -3.85
CA ASP A 90 -14.06 2.26 -3.68
C ASP A 90 -14.73 0.88 -3.73
N GLU A 91 -14.22 0.01 -4.56
CA GLU A 91 -14.75 -1.35 -4.67
C GLU A 91 -14.40 -2.21 -3.45
N MET A 92 -13.18 -2.11 -2.97
CA MET A 92 -12.64 -3.04 -1.99
C MET A 92 -12.81 -2.60 -0.54
N ILE A 93 -12.86 -1.31 -0.29
CA ILE A 93 -12.99 -0.79 1.07
C ILE A 93 -14.45 -0.55 1.37
N THR A 94 -15.01 -1.37 2.24
CA THR A 94 -16.40 -1.26 2.64
C THR A 94 -16.57 -0.75 4.06
N GLY A 95 -15.50 -0.73 4.83
CA GLY A 95 -15.50 -0.21 6.19
C GLY A 95 -14.78 1.12 6.27
N GLY A 96 -14.33 1.48 7.46
CA GLY A 96 -13.63 2.72 7.67
C GLY A 96 -12.21 2.67 7.13
N ALA A 97 -11.79 3.76 6.54
CA ALA A 97 -10.42 3.91 6.06
C ALA A 97 -10.13 5.39 5.88
N LEU A 98 -8.86 5.72 5.83
CA LEU A 98 -8.43 7.07 5.48
C LEU A 98 -7.50 6.94 4.27
N VAL A 99 -7.79 7.70 3.23
CA VAL A 99 -6.96 7.71 2.02
C VAL A 99 -6.52 9.14 1.78
N THR A 100 -5.23 9.34 1.68
CA THR A 100 -4.67 10.67 1.43
C THR A 100 -3.84 10.64 0.16
N MET A 101 -3.70 11.81 -0.46
CA MET A 101 -2.89 11.95 -1.66
C MET A 101 -2.09 13.23 -1.58
N GLU A 102 -0.86 13.16 -2.02
CA GLU A 102 -0.03 14.35 -2.14
C GLU A 102 0.85 14.23 -3.38
N ARG A 103 1.31 15.37 -3.87
CA ARG A 103 2.27 15.37 -4.96
C ARG A 103 3.65 15.08 -4.42
N VAL A 104 4.39 14.27 -5.16
CA VAL A 104 5.79 13.99 -4.85
C VAL A 104 6.60 14.12 -6.12
N ARG A 105 7.86 14.45 -5.97
CA ARG A 105 8.76 14.48 -7.09
C ARG A 105 9.65 13.27 -7.03
N VAL A 106 9.55 12.44 -8.05
CA VAL A 106 10.40 11.25 -8.14
C VAL A 106 11.75 11.68 -8.70
N LEU A 107 12.78 11.51 -7.92
CA LEU A 107 14.13 11.87 -8.32
C LEU A 107 14.82 10.74 -9.04
N LYS A 108 14.46 9.52 -8.70
CA LYS A 108 15.03 8.34 -9.34
C LYS A 108 14.11 7.16 -9.11
N TYR A 109 13.84 6.44 -10.18
CA TYR A 109 13.13 5.18 -10.11
C TYR A 109 13.84 4.22 -11.07
N ALA A 110 14.51 3.24 -10.52
CA ALA A 110 15.27 2.29 -11.30
C ALA A 110 14.90 0.89 -10.88
N ALA A 111 14.45 0.09 -11.83
CA ALA A 111 14.24 -1.32 -11.58
C ALA A 111 15.58 -2.01 -11.57
N GLY A 112 15.76 -2.93 -10.64
CA GLY A 112 16.94 -3.74 -10.62
C GLY A 112 17.01 -4.56 -11.89
N GLN A 113 18.22 -4.70 -12.41
CA GLN A 113 18.42 -5.54 -13.57
C GLN A 113 18.34 -6.99 -13.14
N LYS A 114 17.49 -7.74 -13.83
CA LYS A 114 17.35 -9.14 -13.52
C LYS A 114 18.58 -9.89 -13.95
N ARG A 115 19.24 -10.54 -13.02
CA ARG A 115 20.42 -11.30 -13.35
C ARG A 115 20.07 -12.60 -14.06
N PRO A 116 20.81 -12.96 -15.09
CA PRO A 116 20.68 -14.29 -15.67
C PRO A 116 21.05 -15.32 -14.62
N THR A 117 20.23 -16.31 -14.42
CA THR A 117 20.50 -17.34 -13.43
C THR A 117 21.69 -18.21 -13.84
N SER A 118 22.03 -18.19 -15.10
CA SER A 118 23.13 -18.99 -15.62
C SER A 118 24.48 -18.30 -15.46
N SER A 119 24.56 -17.15 -14.86
CA SER A 119 25.80 -16.39 -14.78
C SER A 119 26.21 -16.18 -13.35
N PRO A 120 26.62 -17.23 -12.65
CA PRO A 120 26.94 -17.08 -11.25
C PRO A 120 28.11 -16.15 -11.00
N GLY A 121 28.96 -15.95 -11.94
CA GLY A 121 30.06 -15.05 -11.75
C GLY A 121 29.78 -13.64 -12.15
N ALA A 122 28.58 -13.35 -12.51
CA ALA A 122 28.25 -12.06 -13.09
C ALA A 122 28.02 -11.00 -12.04
N GLU A 123 28.56 -11.12 -10.94
CA GLU A 123 28.39 -10.18 -9.96
C GLU A 123 29.21 -9.10 -9.98
#